data_8061639ad6ef5425ad455785c89a5349
#
_entry.id   8061639ad6ef5425ad455785c89a5349
#
_cell.length_a   1.000
_cell.length_b   1.000
_cell.length_c   1.000
_cell.angle_alpha   90.00
_cell.angle_beta   90.00
_cell.angle_gamma   90.00
#
_symmetry.space_group_name_H-M   'P 1'
#
loop_
_entity.id
_entity.type
_entity.pdbx_description
1 polymer ?
#
loop_
_entity_poly.entity_id
_entity_poly.type
_entity_poly.pdbx_seq_one_letter_code
_entity_poly.pdbx_strand_id
1 'polypeptide(L)'
;MKEIEAKIYYIYHSGFAIKTKNHFLVFDYYKEHITNDVAHKKLSVLFPENIKDMKNVFVFSSHNHADHFNSEIFNWQDYNENIKYILSKDIKVGKNKENYTFIEENEEKFIEDVYVKAYGSTDIGISFLVKVDGLTIFHAGDLNWWHWKEDTVEEQLVAETSFKAHIEKLKEEKSIDIAFFPVDPRLEEFYYIGGEYFGKEIQPKLLVPMHFGDSTYITKEFAQIMKKTNITAVEINTAGEEIKF
;
A
#
# COMPACT_ATOMS: atom_id res chain seq x y z
N MET A 1 -28.02 3.02 1.48
CA MET A 1 -26.91 2.60 0.58
C MET A 1 -26.45 1.25 1.07
N LYS A 2 -26.18 0.26 0.19
CA LYS A 2 -25.55 -1.00 0.64
C LYS A 2 -24.16 -0.66 1.15
N GLU A 3 -23.83 -1.11 2.34
CA GLU A 3 -22.49 -1.04 2.89
C GLU A 3 -21.52 -1.72 1.90
N ILE A 4 -20.47 -1.04 1.52
CA ILE A 4 -19.45 -1.59 0.62
C ILE A 4 -18.48 -2.30 1.55
N GLU A 5 -18.43 -3.64 1.46
CA GLU A 5 -17.52 -4.45 2.25
C GLU A 5 -16.22 -4.69 1.48
N ALA A 6 -15.11 -4.42 2.13
CA ALA A 6 -13.78 -4.86 1.71
C ALA A 6 -13.10 -5.62 2.85
N LYS A 7 -12.28 -6.61 2.48
CA LYS A 7 -11.41 -7.33 3.40
C LYS A 7 -9.97 -7.03 3.03
N ILE A 8 -9.21 -6.58 4.01
CA ILE A 8 -7.81 -6.22 3.88
C ILE A 8 -7.01 -7.28 4.63
N TYR A 9 -5.95 -7.79 4.02
CA TYR A 9 -5.04 -8.76 4.60
C TYR A 9 -3.66 -8.17 4.67
N TYR A 10 -3.08 -8.07 5.86
CA TYR A 10 -1.70 -7.68 6.04
C TYR A 10 -0.77 -8.83 5.63
N ILE A 11 0.11 -8.59 4.69
CA ILE A 11 1.09 -9.58 4.24
C ILE A 11 2.39 -9.40 5.01
N TYR A 12 3.11 -8.33 4.74
CA TYR A 12 4.32 -7.93 5.45
C TYR A 12 4.80 -6.56 4.97
N HIS A 13 5.32 -5.73 5.88
CA HIS A 13 5.92 -4.42 5.63
C HIS A 13 4.91 -3.47 4.95
N SER A 14 5.06 -3.18 3.67
CA SER A 14 4.09 -2.41 2.87
C SER A 14 3.16 -3.28 2.03
N GLY A 15 3.29 -4.60 2.14
CA GLY A 15 2.51 -5.58 1.40
C GLY A 15 1.13 -5.82 1.99
N PHE A 16 0.09 -5.57 1.19
CA PHE A 16 -1.30 -5.84 1.55
C PHE A 16 -2.06 -6.48 0.40
N ALA A 17 -3.03 -7.34 0.72
CA ALA A 17 -4.04 -7.76 -0.24
C ALA A 17 -5.39 -7.21 0.17
N ILE A 18 -6.22 -6.86 -0.82
CA ILE A 18 -7.56 -6.34 -0.60
C ILE A 18 -8.54 -7.12 -1.45
N LYS A 19 -9.53 -7.73 -0.83
CA LYS A 19 -10.66 -8.33 -1.50
C LYS A 19 -11.84 -7.37 -1.44
N THR A 20 -12.23 -6.85 -2.59
CA THR A 20 -13.45 -6.07 -2.77
C THR A 20 -14.58 -6.95 -3.26
N LYS A 21 -15.69 -6.38 -3.68
CA LYS A 21 -16.86 -7.15 -4.17
C LYS A 21 -16.52 -8.05 -5.35
N ASN A 22 -15.77 -7.56 -6.34
CA ASN A 22 -15.50 -8.29 -7.59
C ASN A 22 -14.01 -8.45 -7.87
N HIS A 23 -13.13 -7.77 -7.13
CA HIS A 23 -11.70 -7.69 -7.40
C HIS A 23 -10.85 -8.19 -6.24
N PHE A 24 -9.64 -8.59 -6.57
CA PHE A 24 -8.59 -8.92 -5.62
C PHE A 24 -7.34 -8.12 -5.99
N LEU A 25 -6.92 -7.23 -5.10
CA LEU A 25 -5.80 -6.32 -5.31
C LEU A 25 -4.65 -6.73 -4.38
N VAL A 26 -3.42 -6.73 -4.87
CA VAL A 26 -2.21 -6.95 -4.07
C VAL A 26 -1.29 -5.77 -4.28
N PHE A 27 -0.81 -5.16 -3.21
CA PHE A 27 0.13 -4.04 -3.24
C PHE A 27 1.46 -4.44 -2.64
N ASP A 28 2.55 -4.01 -3.25
CA ASP A 28 3.93 -4.04 -2.77
C ASP A 28 4.32 -5.37 -2.09
N TYR A 29 4.14 -6.46 -2.82
CA TYR A 29 4.53 -7.77 -2.33
C TYR A 29 6.06 -7.88 -2.26
N TYR A 30 6.57 -8.02 -1.05
CA TYR A 30 7.98 -8.27 -0.78
C TYR A 30 8.22 -9.74 -0.42
N LYS A 31 7.58 -10.18 0.64
CA LYS A 31 7.60 -11.56 1.13
C LYS A 31 6.38 -11.78 2.01
N GLU A 32 6.00 -13.03 2.17
CA GLU A 32 5.12 -13.39 3.28
C GLU A 32 5.95 -13.61 4.54
N HIS A 33 5.42 -13.23 5.69
CA HIS A 33 5.98 -13.61 6.97
C HIS A 33 5.75 -15.11 7.16
N ILE A 34 6.65 -15.92 6.61
CA ILE A 34 6.57 -17.37 6.67
C ILE A 34 6.99 -17.79 8.08
N THR A 35 6.02 -18.03 8.95
CA THR A 35 6.27 -18.95 10.07
C THR A 35 6.60 -20.32 9.48
N ASN A 36 7.54 -21.06 10.07
CA ASN A 36 7.91 -22.41 9.62
C ASN A 36 6.74 -23.42 9.72
N ASP A 37 5.55 -22.98 10.07
CA ASP A 37 4.35 -23.77 10.21
C ASP A 37 3.65 -23.93 8.85
N VAL A 38 3.61 -25.18 8.36
CA VAL A 38 2.95 -25.56 7.09
C VAL A 38 1.45 -25.19 7.11
N ALA A 39 0.81 -25.15 8.28
CA ALA A 39 -0.58 -24.77 8.42
C ALA A 39 -0.79 -23.28 8.14
N HIS A 40 0.12 -22.41 8.57
CA HIS A 40 0.09 -20.98 8.26
C HIS A 40 0.35 -20.68 6.78
N LYS A 41 1.23 -21.45 6.12
CA LYS A 41 1.43 -21.32 4.67
C LYS A 41 0.15 -21.57 3.87
N LYS A 42 -0.67 -22.55 4.27
CA LYS A 42 -1.94 -22.87 3.60
C LYS A 42 -3.04 -21.83 3.87
N LEU A 43 -2.87 -21.03 4.91
CA LEU A 43 -3.81 -19.94 5.24
C LEU A 43 -3.46 -18.62 4.56
N SER A 44 -2.28 -18.52 3.93
CA SER A 44 -1.91 -17.34 3.17
C SER A 44 -2.91 -17.09 2.04
N VAL A 45 -3.42 -15.88 1.98
CA VAL A 45 -4.33 -15.45 0.91
C VAL A 45 -3.68 -15.52 -0.46
N LEU A 46 -2.33 -15.44 -0.52
CA LEU A 46 -1.53 -15.48 -1.74
C LEU A 46 -1.01 -16.89 -2.08
N PHE A 47 -1.40 -17.91 -1.32
CA PHE A 47 -1.01 -19.28 -1.65
C PHE A 47 -1.54 -19.66 -3.05
N PRO A 48 -0.74 -20.33 -3.91
CA PRO A 48 -1.11 -20.59 -5.30
C PRO A 48 -2.49 -21.20 -5.50
N GLU A 49 -2.90 -22.12 -4.62
CA GLU A 49 -4.21 -22.74 -4.66
C GLU A 49 -5.34 -21.75 -4.36
N ASN A 50 -5.07 -20.71 -3.59
CA ASN A 50 -6.07 -19.68 -3.26
C ASN A 50 -6.25 -18.66 -4.40
N ILE A 51 -5.17 -18.31 -5.12
CA ILE A 51 -5.23 -17.34 -6.22
C ILE A 51 -5.63 -17.97 -7.57
N LYS A 52 -5.50 -19.29 -7.72
CA LYS A 52 -5.73 -20.02 -8.96
C LYS A 52 -7.08 -19.73 -9.61
N ASP A 53 -8.14 -19.73 -8.83
CA ASP A 53 -9.52 -19.57 -9.30
C ASP A 53 -10.07 -18.15 -9.06
N MET A 54 -9.23 -17.21 -8.57
CA MET A 54 -9.62 -15.83 -8.37
C MET A 54 -9.78 -15.13 -9.73
N LYS A 55 -10.83 -14.35 -9.84
CA LYS A 55 -11.05 -13.46 -10.98
C LYS A 55 -10.61 -12.04 -10.62
N ASN A 56 -10.30 -11.25 -11.65
CA ASN A 56 -9.99 -9.83 -11.51
C ASN A 56 -8.89 -9.59 -10.48
N VAL A 57 -7.75 -10.27 -10.64
CA VAL A 57 -6.57 -10.11 -9.78
C VAL A 57 -5.65 -9.04 -10.36
N PHE A 58 -5.33 -8.03 -9.54
CA PHE A 58 -4.46 -6.93 -9.89
C PHE A 58 -3.31 -6.85 -8.89
N VAL A 59 -2.08 -6.79 -9.39
CA VAL A 59 -0.87 -6.73 -8.58
C VAL A 59 -0.15 -5.43 -8.88
N PHE A 60 0.06 -4.63 -7.83
CA PHE A 60 0.67 -3.31 -7.89
C PHE A 60 2.04 -3.35 -7.23
N SER A 61 3.04 -2.70 -7.85
CA SER A 61 4.33 -2.45 -7.20
C SER A 61 4.74 -1.00 -7.42
N SER A 62 4.94 -0.28 -6.32
CA SER A 62 5.17 1.17 -6.29
C SER A 62 6.56 1.55 -6.77
N HIS A 63 7.57 0.70 -6.57
CA HIS A 63 8.94 0.91 -7.01
C HIS A 63 9.81 -0.36 -6.86
N ASN A 64 11.07 -0.27 -7.29
CA ASN A 64 11.98 -1.41 -7.40
C ASN A 64 12.82 -1.71 -6.15
N HIS A 65 12.53 -1.12 -4.98
CA HIS A 65 13.22 -1.52 -3.76
C HIS A 65 12.79 -2.92 -3.32
N ALA A 66 13.73 -3.66 -2.71
CA ALA A 66 13.53 -5.08 -2.39
C ALA A 66 12.44 -5.33 -1.34
N ASP A 67 12.08 -4.33 -0.55
CA ASP A 67 11.02 -4.38 0.45
C ASP A 67 9.63 -3.98 -0.08
N HIS A 68 9.51 -3.59 -1.37
CA HIS A 68 8.27 -3.27 -2.07
C HIS A 68 8.02 -4.12 -3.31
N PHE A 69 9.09 -4.74 -3.84
CA PHE A 69 8.99 -5.54 -5.06
C PHE A 69 9.75 -6.84 -4.95
N ASN A 70 9.06 -7.95 -5.24
CA ASN A 70 9.66 -9.26 -5.41
C ASN A 70 9.21 -9.84 -6.76
N SER A 71 10.18 -10.19 -7.61
CA SER A 71 9.91 -10.78 -8.93
C SER A 71 9.16 -12.11 -8.88
N GLU A 72 9.03 -12.74 -7.71
CA GLU A 72 8.21 -13.93 -7.49
C GLU A 72 6.75 -13.73 -7.91
N ILE A 73 6.23 -12.50 -7.83
CA ILE A 73 4.87 -12.17 -8.28
C ILE A 73 4.62 -12.61 -9.73
N PHE A 74 5.64 -12.62 -10.57
CA PHE A 74 5.51 -13.04 -11.96
C PHE A 74 5.33 -14.54 -12.14
N ASN A 75 5.72 -15.36 -11.16
CA ASN A 75 5.47 -16.81 -11.16
C ASN A 75 4.00 -17.13 -10.87
N TRP A 76 3.23 -16.18 -10.31
CA TRP A 76 1.81 -16.40 -10.04
C TRP A 76 0.98 -16.57 -11.32
N GLN A 77 1.49 -16.10 -12.47
CA GLN A 77 0.87 -16.33 -13.78
C GLN A 77 0.80 -17.81 -14.15
N ASP A 78 1.68 -18.64 -13.61
CA ASP A 78 1.68 -20.10 -13.84
C ASP A 78 0.44 -20.76 -13.20
N TYR A 79 -0.15 -20.09 -12.22
CA TYR A 79 -1.36 -20.54 -11.52
C TYR A 79 -2.62 -19.80 -11.98
N ASN A 80 -2.49 -18.53 -12.37
CA ASN A 80 -3.61 -17.71 -12.83
C ASN A 80 -3.15 -16.75 -13.94
N GLU A 81 -3.44 -17.11 -15.19
CA GLU A 81 -3.03 -16.32 -16.36
C GLU A 81 -3.74 -14.96 -16.50
N ASN A 82 -4.84 -14.76 -15.74
CA ASN A 82 -5.64 -13.54 -15.81
C ASN A 82 -5.15 -12.40 -14.89
N ILE A 83 -4.02 -12.59 -14.19
CA ILE A 83 -3.46 -11.55 -13.32
C ILE A 83 -3.00 -10.36 -14.16
N LYS A 84 -3.36 -9.14 -13.74
CA LYS A 84 -2.89 -7.87 -14.30
C LYS A 84 -1.82 -7.28 -13.36
N TYR A 85 -0.72 -6.83 -13.92
CA TYR A 85 0.37 -6.20 -13.18
C TYR A 85 0.44 -4.72 -13.51
N ILE A 86 0.39 -3.88 -12.49
CA ILE A 86 0.51 -2.43 -12.57
C ILE A 86 1.80 -2.04 -11.86
N LEU A 87 2.79 -1.67 -12.63
CA LEU A 87 4.16 -1.53 -12.17
C LEU A 87 4.65 -0.10 -12.38
N SER A 88 5.37 0.43 -11.41
CA SER A 88 6.11 1.66 -11.61
C SER A 88 7.16 1.49 -12.72
N LYS A 89 7.43 2.55 -13.49
CA LYS A 89 8.36 2.52 -14.64
C LYS A 89 9.81 2.23 -14.26
N ASP A 90 10.21 2.39 -13.00
CA ASP A 90 11.54 2.03 -12.52
C ASP A 90 11.74 0.51 -12.37
N ILE A 91 10.65 -0.26 -12.32
CA ILE A 91 10.68 -1.72 -12.24
C ILE A 91 11.06 -2.30 -13.61
N LYS A 92 12.17 -3.03 -13.63
CA LYS A 92 12.66 -3.66 -14.85
C LYS A 92 12.20 -5.11 -14.93
N VAL A 93 11.56 -5.47 -16.03
CA VAL A 93 11.12 -6.83 -16.32
C VAL A 93 11.94 -7.43 -17.47
N GLY A 94 12.21 -8.72 -17.43
CA GLY A 94 13.01 -9.39 -18.46
C GLY A 94 12.32 -9.43 -19.83
N LYS A 95 11.00 -9.63 -19.86
CA LYS A 95 10.15 -9.55 -21.06
C LYS A 95 8.84 -8.88 -20.69
N ASN A 96 8.47 -7.87 -21.47
CA ASN A 96 7.16 -7.27 -21.34
C ASN A 96 6.07 -8.22 -21.83
N LYS A 97 4.95 -8.30 -21.13
CA LYS A 97 3.78 -9.11 -21.46
C LYS A 97 2.55 -8.22 -21.59
N GLU A 98 1.52 -8.69 -22.29
CA GLU A 98 0.28 -7.92 -22.53
C GLU A 98 -0.46 -7.54 -21.23
N ASN A 99 -0.29 -8.34 -20.18
CA ASN A 99 -0.90 -8.11 -18.89
C ASN A 99 -0.04 -7.23 -17.94
N TYR A 100 1.06 -6.63 -18.45
CA TYR A 100 1.89 -5.68 -17.70
C TYR A 100 1.57 -4.24 -18.15
N THR A 101 1.18 -3.42 -17.19
CA THR A 101 0.95 -1.99 -17.37
C THR A 101 1.98 -1.21 -16.56
N PHE A 102 2.82 -0.43 -17.23
CA PHE A 102 3.74 0.49 -16.57
C PHE A 102 3.11 1.86 -16.44
N ILE A 103 3.32 2.49 -15.29
CA ILE A 103 2.77 3.81 -14.96
C ILE A 103 3.81 4.64 -14.21
N GLU A 104 3.82 5.95 -14.45
CA GLU A 104 4.68 6.91 -13.76
C GLU A 104 3.88 8.07 -13.16
N GLU A 105 4.53 8.90 -12.35
CA GLU A 105 3.90 10.05 -11.71
C GLU A 105 3.07 10.89 -12.70
N ASN A 106 1.89 11.30 -12.27
CA ASN A 106 0.88 12.06 -13.01
C ASN A 106 0.21 11.32 -14.18
N GLU A 107 0.51 10.05 -14.40
CA GLU A 107 -0.27 9.23 -15.33
C GLU A 107 -1.52 8.65 -14.67
N GLU A 108 -2.57 8.49 -15.46
CA GLU A 108 -3.79 7.78 -15.10
C GLU A 108 -4.20 6.81 -16.20
N LYS A 109 -4.74 5.66 -15.82
CA LYS A 109 -5.12 4.59 -16.74
C LYS A 109 -6.37 3.86 -16.27
N PHE A 110 -7.16 3.37 -17.23
CA PHE A 110 -8.14 2.33 -16.98
C PHE A 110 -7.55 1.00 -17.43
N ILE A 111 -7.52 0.04 -16.54
CA ILE A 111 -7.17 -1.35 -16.80
C ILE A 111 -8.44 -2.16 -16.54
N GLU A 112 -9.14 -2.54 -17.61
CA GLU A 112 -10.49 -3.07 -17.56
C GLU A 112 -11.44 -2.06 -16.87
N ASP A 113 -12.05 -2.39 -15.76
CA ASP A 113 -12.95 -1.53 -14.98
C ASP A 113 -12.27 -0.90 -13.74
N VAL A 114 -10.95 -1.06 -13.60
CA VAL A 114 -10.15 -0.47 -12.52
C VAL A 114 -9.48 0.81 -13.00
N TYR A 115 -9.81 1.93 -12.35
CA TYR A 115 -9.09 3.20 -12.56
C TYR A 115 -7.88 3.28 -11.65
N VAL A 116 -6.74 3.61 -12.21
CA VAL A 116 -5.46 3.79 -11.50
C VAL A 116 -4.87 5.14 -11.85
N LYS A 117 -4.50 5.92 -10.84
CA LYS A 117 -3.73 7.17 -10.98
C LYS A 117 -2.47 7.06 -10.14
N ALA A 118 -1.35 7.44 -10.71
CA ALA A 118 -0.06 7.48 -10.04
C ALA A 118 0.24 8.89 -9.55
N TYR A 119 0.52 9.02 -8.27
CA TYR A 119 1.07 10.23 -7.65
C TYR A 119 2.56 10.03 -7.41
N GLY A 120 3.30 11.12 -7.18
CA GLY A 120 4.71 11.06 -6.85
C GLY A 120 4.99 10.49 -5.45
N SER A 121 6.25 10.32 -5.16
CA SER A 121 6.78 9.88 -3.89
C SER A 121 7.87 10.84 -3.39
N THR A 122 8.22 10.75 -2.11
CA THR A 122 9.35 11.46 -1.50
C THR A 122 10.63 10.62 -1.48
N ASP A 123 10.54 9.40 -1.97
CA ASP A 123 11.63 8.51 -2.34
C ASP A 123 11.43 8.03 -3.78
N ILE A 124 12.04 6.92 -4.20
CA ILE A 124 11.89 6.36 -5.55
C ILE A 124 10.44 5.88 -5.77
N GLY A 125 9.98 5.93 -7.04
CA GLY A 125 8.72 5.35 -7.47
C GLY A 125 7.52 6.27 -7.32
N ILE A 126 6.37 5.67 -7.04
CA ILE A 126 5.05 6.31 -7.07
C ILE A 126 4.17 5.85 -5.92
N SER A 127 3.14 6.64 -5.63
CA SER A 127 1.98 6.18 -4.87
C SER A 127 0.81 5.87 -5.81
N PHE A 128 -0.06 4.97 -5.42
CA PHE A 128 -1.24 4.57 -6.19
C PHE A 128 -2.52 5.11 -5.59
N LEU A 129 -3.39 5.70 -6.43
CA LEU A 129 -4.80 5.86 -6.17
C LEU A 129 -5.57 4.92 -7.09
N VAL A 130 -6.36 4.03 -6.51
CA VAL A 130 -7.13 3.01 -7.23
C VAL A 130 -8.62 3.19 -6.93
N LYS A 131 -9.44 3.30 -7.99
CA LYS A 131 -10.91 3.32 -7.85
C LYS A 131 -11.48 2.02 -8.43
N VAL A 132 -12.14 1.24 -7.60
CA VAL A 132 -12.65 -0.09 -7.93
C VAL A 132 -13.84 -0.45 -7.06
N ASP A 133 -14.87 -1.08 -7.61
CA ASP A 133 -16.09 -1.52 -6.89
C ASP A 133 -16.77 -0.43 -6.04
N GLY A 134 -16.58 0.85 -6.42
CA GLY A 134 -17.11 2.00 -5.67
C GLY A 134 -16.24 2.46 -4.50
N LEU A 135 -15.07 1.88 -4.32
CA LEU A 135 -14.06 2.27 -3.34
C LEU A 135 -12.96 3.12 -3.99
N THR A 136 -12.42 4.07 -3.23
CA THR A 136 -11.18 4.78 -3.53
C THR A 136 -10.12 4.35 -2.53
N ILE A 137 -9.08 3.70 -3.03
CA ILE A 137 -7.99 3.12 -2.24
C ILE A 137 -6.71 3.88 -2.58
N PHE A 138 -5.97 4.29 -1.56
CA PHE A 138 -4.66 4.92 -1.71
C PHE A 138 -3.57 4.06 -1.07
N HIS A 139 -2.49 3.82 -1.80
CA HIS A 139 -1.30 3.17 -1.27
C HIS A 139 -0.10 4.09 -1.48
N ALA A 140 0.49 4.56 -0.40
CA ALA A 140 1.51 5.60 -0.42
C ALA A 140 2.84 5.16 -1.05
N GLY A 141 3.13 3.84 -1.15
CA GLY A 141 4.50 3.40 -1.42
C GLY A 141 5.43 4.00 -0.38
N ASP A 142 6.49 4.67 -0.83
CA ASP A 142 7.43 5.37 0.05
C ASP A 142 7.20 6.88 0.14
N LEU A 143 5.99 7.34 -0.21
CA LEU A 143 5.59 8.71 0.10
C LEU A 143 5.43 8.86 1.62
N ASN A 144 6.39 9.55 2.26
CA ASN A 144 6.37 9.82 3.70
C ASN A 144 7.12 11.12 4.01
N TRP A 145 6.91 11.64 5.22
CA TRP A 145 7.73 12.70 5.78
C TRP A 145 8.97 12.06 6.43
N TRP A 146 10.02 11.82 5.64
CA TRP A 146 11.27 11.19 6.07
C TRP A 146 12.09 12.16 6.91
N HIS A 147 11.67 12.38 8.16
CA HIS A 147 12.32 13.26 9.13
C HIS A 147 13.32 12.45 9.95
N TRP A 148 14.52 12.27 9.40
CA TRP A 148 15.58 11.56 10.10
C TRP A 148 16.21 12.46 11.17
N LYS A 149 16.51 11.89 12.32
CA LYS A 149 17.07 12.60 13.47
C LYS A 149 18.49 13.10 13.22
N GLU A 150 19.24 12.36 12.40
CA GLU A 150 20.62 12.65 12.03
C GLU A 150 20.73 13.71 10.93
N ASP A 151 19.65 14.04 10.26
CA ASP A 151 19.63 15.04 9.19
C ASP A 151 19.85 16.44 9.75
N THR A 152 20.47 17.27 8.94
CA THR A 152 20.57 18.71 9.21
C THR A 152 19.20 19.38 9.17
N VAL A 153 19.08 20.57 9.78
CA VAL A 153 17.84 21.37 9.75
C VAL A 153 17.38 21.65 8.32
N GLU A 154 18.31 21.89 7.40
CA GLU A 154 18.03 22.13 6.00
C GLU A 154 17.46 20.88 5.31
N GLU A 155 18.03 19.70 5.57
CA GLU A 155 17.54 18.42 5.02
C GLU A 155 16.15 18.08 5.58
N GLN A 156 15.91 18.27 6.86
CA GLN A 156 14.62 18.09 7.50
C GLN A 156 13.56 19.03 6.90
N LEU A 157 13.92 20.30 6.61
CA LEU A 157 13.02 21.25 5.97
C LEU A 157 12.70 20.87 4.51
N VAL A 158 13.68 20.32 3.78
CA VAL A 158 13.46 19.79 2.42
C VAL A 158 12.52 18.61 2.46
N ALA A 159 12.72 17.65 3.37
CA ALA A 159 11.83 16.49 3.54
C ALA A 159 10.40 16.92 3.87
N GLU A 160 10.22 17.87 4.79
CA GLU A 160 8.92 18.44 5.14
C GLU A 160 8.23 19.09 3.95
N THR A 161 8.94 19.98 3.26
CA THR A 161 8.38 20.77 2.16
C THR A 161 7.99 19.88 0.99
N SER A 162 8.85 18.93 0.63
CA SER A 162 8.58 17.96 -0.44
C SER A 162 7.37 17.09 -0.10
N PHE A 163 7.33 16.53 1.11
CA PHE A 163 6.20 15.72 1.56
C PHE A 163 4.88 16.49 1.51
N LYS A 164 4.84 17.68 2.10
CA LYS A 164 3.62 18.51 2.12
C LYS A 164 3.15 18.88 0.71
N ALA A 165 4.07 19.12 -0.23
CA ALA A 165 3.71 19.40 -1.61
C ALA A 165 3.02 18.21 -2.30
N HIS A 166 3.41 16.97 -2.01
CA HIS A 166 2.72 15.77 -2.50
C HIS A 166 1.34 15.61 -1.87
N ILE A 167 1.18 15.89 -0.58
CA ILE A 167 -0.13 15.83 0.09
C ILE A 167 -1.08 16.88 -0.47
N GLU A 168 -0.60 18.11 -0.78
CA GLU A 168 -1.44 19.15 -1.41
C GLU A 168 -2.02 18.68 -2.76
N LYS A 169 -1.23 17.99 -3.59
CA LYS A 169 -1.74 17.42 -4.85
C LYS A 169 -2.84 16.37 -4.60
N LEU A 170 -2.68 15.57 -3.56
CA LEU A 170 -3.64 14.52 -3.23
C LEU A 170 -4.97 15.06 -2.69
N LYS A 171 -5.01 16.27 -2.15
CA LYS A 171 -6.25 16.95 -1.71
C LYS A 171 -7.26 17.22 -2.84
N GLU A 172 -6.83 17.13 -4.10
CA GLU A 172 -7.73 17.21 -5.25
C GLU A 172 -8.73 16.04 -5.31
N GLU A 173 -8.40 14.92 -4.67
CA GLU A 173 -9.30 13.76 -4.58
C GLU A 173 -10.40 14.02 -3.55
N LYS A 174 -11.66 13.76 -3.96
CA LYS A 174 -12.84 14.11 -3.15
C LYS A 174 -12.96 13.31 -1.86
N SER A 175 -12.56 12.06 -1.88
CA SER A 175 -12.58 11.17 -0.71
C SER A 175 -11.70 9.95 -0.96
N ILE A 176 -11.04 9.48 0.09
CA ILE A 176 -10.31 8.22 0.11
C ILE A 176 -10.98 7.33 1.16
N ASP A 177 -11.38 6.13 0.74
CA ASP A 177 -12.04 5.17 1.62
C ASP A 177 -11.01 4.45 2.50
N ILE A 178 -9.97 3.91 1.86
CA ILE A 178 -8.90 3.16 2.52
C ILE A 178 -7.55 3.76 2.10
N ALA A 179 -6.72 4.12 3.07
CA ALA A 179 -5.37 4.60 2.80
C ALA A 179 -4.33 3.76 3.55
N PHE A 180 -3.31 3.27 2.83
CA PHE A 180 -2.13 2.64 3.38
C PHE A 180 -1.01 3.66 3.43
N PHE A 181 -0.44 3.88 4.61
CA PHE A 181 0.53 4.96 4.81
C PHE A 181 1.69 4.54 5.73
N PRO A 182 2.95 4.92 5.40
CA PRO A 182 4.11 4.56 6.19
C PRO A 182 4.06 5.08 7.64
N VAL A 183 4.40 4.17 8.55
CA VAL A 183 4.62 4.43 9.99
C VAL A 183 5.90 3.69 10.35
N ASP A 184 7.04 4.32 10.07
CA ASP A 184 8.34 3.65 10.07
C ASP A 184 9.07 3.83 11.41
N PRO A 185 9.27 2.75 12.19
CA PRO A 185 9.95 2.82 13.49
C PRO A 185 11.41 3.30 13.40
N ARG A 186 12.04 3.25 12.22
CA ARG A 186 13.41 3.76 12.02
C ARG A 186 13.51 5.28 12.22
N LEU A 187 12.37 5.99 12.07
CA LEU A 187 12.28 7.43 12.33
C LEU A 187 12.19 7.77 13.83
N GLU A 188 12.36 6.79 14.72
CA GLU A 188 12.33 6.94 16.17
C GLU A 188 11.10 7.73 16.65
N GLU A 189 11.27 8.84 17.38
CA GLU A 189 10.17 9.69 17.89
C GLU A 189 9.35 10.37 16.80
N PHE A 190 9.82 10.38 15.55
CA PHE A 190 9.13 11.00 14.40
C PHE A 190 8.34 10.00 13.55
N TYR A 191 8.28 8.73 13.92
CA TYR A 191 7.65 7.65 13.15
C TYR A 191 6.23 7.92 12.69
N TYR A 192 5.50 8.75 13.41
CA TYR A 192 4.07 8.99 13.20
C TYR A 192 3.74 10.29 12.46
N ILE A 193 4.69 11.24 12.36
CA ILE A 193 4.38 12.61 11.92
C ILE A 193 3.84 12.68 10.48
N GLY A 194 4.38 11.87 9.57
CA GLY A 194 3.91 11.78 8.20
C GLY A 194 2.49 11.25 8.13
N GLY A 195 2.21 10.12 8.80
CA GLY A 195 0.89 9.51 8.87
C GLY A 195 -0.14 10.39 9.58
N GLU A 196 0.26 11.10 10.64
CA GLU A 196 -0.63 12.04 11.34
C GLU A 196 -0.99 13.23 10.45
N TYR A 197 0.00 13.83 9.78
CA TYR A 197 -0.24 14.94 8.85
C TYR A 197 -1.14 14.51 7.70
N PHE A 198 -0.82 13.38 7.03
CA PHE A 198 -1.65 12.81 5.98
C PHE A 198 -3.08 12.57 6.44
N GLY A 199 -3.25 11.93 7.59
CA GLY A 199 -4.58 11.64 8.14
C GLY A 199 -5.42 12.91 8.38
N LYS A 200 -4.80 13.96 8.92
CA LYS A 200 -5.48 15.25 9.17
C LYS A 200 -5.88 15.98 7.90
N GLU A 201 -5.00 15.98 6.89
CA GLU A 201 -5.21 16.74 5.65
C GLU A 201 -6.15 16.03 4.66
N ILE A 202 -6.06 14.69 4.58
CA ILE A 202 -6.79 13.86 3.61
C ILE A 202 -8.07 13.28 4.21
N GLN A 203 -8.09 12.98 5.50
CA GLN A 203 -9.23 12.43 6.24
C GLN A 203 -9.80 11.14 5.60
N PRO A 204 -8.97 10.09 5.38
CA PRO A 204 -9.47 8.83 4.86
C PRO A 204 -10.45 8.20 5.85
N LYS A 205 -11.41 7.40 5.34
CA LYS A 205 -12.35 6.70 6.24
C LYS A 205 -11.66 5.64 7.08
N LEU A 206 -10.63 4.99 6.52
CA LEU A 206 -9.77 4.05 7.22
C LEU A 206 -8.31 4.31 6.87
N LEU A 207 -7.47 4.50 7.88
CA LEU A 207 -6.02 4.64 7.74
C LEU A 207 -5.34 3.37 8.22
N VAL A 208 -4.60 2.71 7.33
CA VAL A 208 -3.90 1.45 7.60
C VAL A 208 -2.40 1.75 7.64
N PRO A 209 -1.74 1.63 8.80
CA PRO A 209 -0.30 1.81 8.88
C PRO A 209 0.43 0.70 8.12
N MET A 210 1.53 1.04 7.48
CA MET A 210 2.43 0.13 6.78
C MET A 210 3.90 0.52 7.02
N HIS A 211 4.85 -0.19 6.41
CA HIS A 211 6.28 0.10 6.45
C HIS A 211 6.93 -0.05 7.85
N PHE A 212 6.38 -0.93 8.68
CA PHE A 212 6.85 -1.13 10.05
C PHE A 212 7.57 -2.48 10.29
N GLY A 213 7.74 -3.32 9.24
CA GLY A 213 8.42 -4.62 9.33
C GLY A 213 7.82 -5.51 10.43
N ASP A 214 8.66 -5.95 11.36
CA ASP A 214 8.27 -6.80 12.49
C ASP A 214 7.76 -5.99 13.70
N SER A 215 7.81 -4.65 13.64
CA SER A 215 7.46 -3.76 14.76
C SER A 215 5.96 -3.48 14.83
N THR A 216 5.12 -4.52 14.86
CA THR A 216 3.65 -4.38 14.86
C THR A 216 3.12 -3.52 16.01
N TYR A 217 3.81 -3.49 17.16
CA TYR A 217 3.43 -2.68 18.33
C TYR A 217 3.25 -1.19 18.00
N ILE A 218 3.99 -0.68 17.01
CA ILE A 218 3.95 0.75 16.64
C ILE A 218 2.60 1.13 16.01
N THR A 219 1.91 0.17 15.40
CA THR A 219 0.59 0.40 14.79
C THR A 219 -0.46 0.73 15.85
N LYS A 220 -0.35 0.10 17.02
CA LYS A 220 -1.20 0.39 18.18
C LYS A 220 -0.94 1.78 18.75
N GLU A 221 0.33 2.16 18.89
CA GLU A 221 0.72 3.50 19.34
C GLU A 221 0.22 4.55 18.36
N PHE A 222 0.39 4.31 17.05
CA PHE A 222 -0.12 5.17 16.00
C PHE A 222 -1.64 5.30 16.03
N ALA A 223 -2.38 4.20 16.19
CA ALA A 223 -3.83 4.24 16.29
C ALA A 223 -4.30 5.08 17.50
N GLN A 224 -3.57 5.05 18.62
CA GLN A 224 -3.88 5.89 19.78
C GLN A 224 -3.63 7.39 19.50
N ILE A 225 -2.61 7.73 18.71
CA ILE A 225 -2.35 9.11 18.27
C ILE A 225 -3.51 9.56 17.37
N MET A 226 -3.86 8.77 16.37
CA MET A 226 -4.90 9.10 15.39
C MET A 226 -6.29 9.23 16.02
N LYS A 227 -6.59 8.46 17.06
CA LYS A 227 -7.84 8.58 17.81
C LYS A 227 -8.06 9.98 18.37
N LYS A 228 -7.01 10.73 18.71
CA LYS A 228 -7.10 12.11 19.20
C LYS A 228 -7.48 13.09 18.07
N THR A 229 -7.34 12.68 16.82
CA THR A 229 -7.68 13.49 15.63
C THR A 229 -9.00 13.07 14.98
N ASN A 230 -9.75 12.16 15.59
CA ASN A 230 -10.97 11.55 15.05
C ASN A 230 -10.75 10.76 13.72
N ILE A 231 -9.54 10.32 13.46
CA ILE A 231 -9.20 9.46 12.31
C ILE A 231 -9.19 8.01 12.78
N THR A 232 -9.89 7.14 12.06
CA THR A 232 -9.86 5.70 12.32
C THR A 232 -8.59 5.10 11.75
N ALA A 233 -7.64 4.73 12.61
CA ALA A 233 -6.43 4.01 12.20
C ALA A 233 -6.45 2.58 12.74
N VAL A 234 -5.92 1.65 11.95
CA VAL A 234 -5.92 0.20 12.27
C VAL A 234 -4.76 -0.12 13.20
N GLU A 235 -5.02 -1.02 14.17
CA GLU A 235 -4.00 -1.74 14.92
C GLU A 235 -3.78 -3.10 14.22
N ILE A 236 -2.53 -3.43 13.90
CA ILE A 236 -2.13 -4.68 13.24
C ILE A 236 -1.26 -5.46 14.22
N ASN A 237 -1.64 -6.70 14.50
CA ASN A 237 -0.96 -7.52 15.51
C ASN A 237 -0.07 -8.60 14.89
N THR A 238 -0.47 -9.13 13.73
CA THR A 238 0.24 -10.24 13.10
C THR A 238 0.06 -10.26 11.58
N ALA A 239 1.02 -10.85 10.89
CA ALA A 239 0.89 -11.14 9.46
C ALA A 239 -0.29 -12.10 9.21
N GLY A 240 -0.99 -11.91 8.07
CA GLY A 240 -2.19 -12.65 7.72
C GLY A 240 -3.47 -12.16 8.42
N GLU A 241 -3.40 -11.15 9.29
CA GLU A 241 -4.58 -10.57 9.94
C GLU A 241 -5.57 -10.01 8.91
N GLU A 242 -6.86 -10.34 9.08
CA GLU A 242 -7.96 -9.81 8.29
C GLU A 242 -8.56 -8.57 8.95
N ILE A 243 -8.56 -7.46 8.25
CA ILE A 243 -9.19 -6.20 8.64
C ILE A 243 -10.43 -6.00 7.77
N LYS A 244 -11.55 -5.61 8.35
CA LYS A 244 -12.83 -5.36 7.65
C LYS A 244 -13.08 -3.86 7.50
N PHE A 245 -13.53 -3.48 6.31
CA PHE A 245 -13.96 -2.12 5.97
C PHE A 245 -15.42 -2.11 5.53
#